data_8d1d962b8dc96578bf8545f76799d3c1
#
_entry.id   8d1d962b8dc96578bf8545f76799d3c1
#
_cell.length_a   1.000
_cell.length_b   1.000
_cell.length_c   1.000
_cell.angle_alpha   90.00
_cell.angle_beta   90.00
_cell.angle_gamma   90.00
#
_symmetry.space_group_name_H-M   'P 1'
#
loop_
_entity.id
_entity.type
_entity.pdbx_description
1 polymer ?
#
loop_
_entity_poly.entity_id
_entity_poly.type
_entity_poly.pdbx_seq_one_letter_code
_entity_poly.pdbx_strand_id
1 'polypeptide(L)'
;MPFSSSLHKVIKYPRAAIRTILVVVNNIYCVPTYLVWMFLLLPLKKIHRCYYYRIEGILFHWLLANVSMWSWSAGYEVVEMGDDITMAFDRRTLVLANHQSTSDVPLLMAAFNAKKGILPNIMWIMDRLFKYTNFGAVSLVHQDFFIASGKNNRDKSLQQLKSHIQKCYIPRKRKWMVLFPEGGFLRKRKEVSQRFAEKNNLPVLNNVTLPRVGAMKAIMDMLGASDITGGTASGAAQDAAKQSESNSTIIPSEAIDQDDDDDCDNCKEASYAMLNGQSGGCLEYILDITIAYPQGVPLDLPNIVHGMRDSCQTFLFYKLYHSSEVPHESEHLTQWLYNRFYEKEKLLEEFYRTAAWPATCTIPPTVVHQDLLRFLLIHLFFITSTYVHVQLMLMLVNYTNTMYVYLLS
;
A
#
# COMPACT_ATOMS: atom_id res chain seq x y z
N MET A 1 -39.42 -7.95 23.13
CA MET A 1 -38.77 -7.59 24.42
C MET A 1 -37.96 -6.32 24.26
N PRO A 2 -38.42 -5.13 24.63
CA PRO A 2 -37.76 -3.84 24.35
C PRO A 2 -36.56 -3.51 25.25
N PHE A 3 -36.39 -4.18 26.38
CA PHE A 3 -35.34 -3.87 27.36
C PHE A 3 -33.91 -4.21 26.88
N SER A 4 -33.74 -5.24 26.04
CA SER A 4 -32.44 -5.68 25.52
C SER A 4 -31.86 -4.67 24.52
N SER A 5 -32.68 -4.01 23.69
CA SER A 5 -32.22 -3.06 22.69
C SER A 5 -31.72 -1.73 23.27
N SER A 6 -32.33 -1.28 24.37
CA SER A 6 -31.93 -0.05 25.05
C SER A 6 -30.63 -0.23 25.81
N LEU A 7 -30.43 -1.35 26.50
CA LEU A 7 -29.19 -1.66 27.20
C LEU A 7 -28.01 -1.79 26.22
N HIS A 8 -28.25 -2.41 25.08
CA HIS A 8 -27.22 -2.53 24.02
C HIS A 8 -26.78 -1.17 23.45
N LYS A 9 -27.72 -0.23 23.29
CA LYS A 9 -27.41 1.15 22.87
C LYS A 9 -26.60 1.91 23.93
N VAL A 10 -26.94 1.78 25.20
CA VAL A 10 -26.26 2.45 26.32
C VAL A 10 -24.79 2.01 26.43
N ILE A 11 -24.47 0.73 26.17
CA ILE A 11 -23.11 0.20 26.25
C ILE A 11 -22.27 0.56 25.00
N LYS A 12 -22.90 0.79 23.83
CA LYS A 12 -22.17 1.12 22.58
C LYS A 12 -21.35 2.42 22.69
N TYR A 13 -21.88 3.47 23.29
CA TYR A 13 -21.20 4.76 23.37
C TYR A 13 -19.94 4.75 24.27
N PRO A 14 -19.97 4.24 25.50
CA PRO A 14 -18.77 4.09 26.33
C PRO A 14 -17.72 3.20 25.67
N ARG A 15 -18.13 2.07 25.05
CA ARG A 15 -17.23 1.19 24.31
C ARG A 15 -16.55 1.94 23.15
N ALA A 16 -17.30 2.71 22.36
CA ALA A 16 -16.75 3.50 21.26
C ALA A 16 -15.77 4.57 21.76
N ALA A 17 -16.09 5.26 22.86
CA ALA A 17 -15.20 6.25 23.45
C ALA A 17 -13.89 5.60 23.93
N ILE A 18 -13.95 4.50 24.66
CA ILE A 18 -12.75 3.76 25.13
C ILE A 18 -11.92 3.31 23.92
N ARG A 19 -12.54 2.72 22.88
CA ARG A 19 -11.83 2.30 21.67
C ARG A 19 -11.13 3.47 20.98
N THR A 20 -11.83 4.58 20.84
CA THR A 20 -11.27 5.79 20.22
C THR A 20 -10.05 6.28 20.99
N ILE A 21 -10.16 6.36 22.32
CA ILE A 21 -9.03 6.74 23.18
C ILE A 21 -7.87 5.76 22.99
N LEU A 22 -8.12 4.45 23.01
CA LEU A 22 -7.08 3.44 22.83
C LEU A 22 -6.40 3.55 21.45
N VAL A 23 -7.16 3.75 20.38
CA VAL A 23 -6.59 3.93 19.02
C VAL A 23 -5.77 5.22 18.95
N VAL A 24 -6.25 6.34 19.50
CA VAL A 24 -5.53 7.61 19.51
C VAL A 24 -4.25 7.50 20.33
N VAL A 25 -4.33 6.99 21.55
CA VAL A 25 -3.15 6.78 22.42
C VAL A 25 -2.13 5.86 21.74
N ASN A 26 -2.59 4.76 21.13
CA ASN A 26 -1.73 3.87 20.37
C ASN A 26 -0.95 4.63 19.26
N ASN A 27 -1.62 5.44 18.48
CA ASN A 27 -0.98 6.24 17.44
C ASN A 27 0.02 7.26 18.02
N ILE A 28 -0.27 7.87 19.17
CA ILE A 28 0.59 8.87 19.82
C ILE A 28 1.93 8.28 20.24
N TYR A 29 2.01 7.01 20.63
CA TYR A 29 3.30 6.42 21.01
C TYR A 29 3.92 5.58 19.88
N CYS A 30 3.13 4.84 19.08
CA CYS A 30 3.69 3.97 18.02
C CYS A 30 4.32 4.76 16.88
N VAL A 31 3.64 5.79 16.37
CA VAL A 31 4.13 6.55 15.21
C VAL A 31 5.42 7.33 15.54
N PRO A 32 5.48 8.15 16.61
CA PRO A 32 6.74 8.81 16.98
C PRO A 32 7.87 7.84 17.29
N THR A 33 7.59 6.74 17.99
CA THR A 33 8.62 5.72 18.30
C THR A 33 9.21 5.11 17.03
N TYR A 34 8.37 4.79 16.03
CA TYR A 34 8.85 4.34 14.72
C TYR A 34 9.76 5.39 14.08
N LEU A 35 9.35 6.66 14.06
CA LEU A 35 10.13 7.74 13.44
C LEU A 35 11.47 7.96 14.16
N VAL A 36 11.49 7.88 15.50
CA VAL A 36 12.72 7.97 16.29
C VAL A 36 13.66 6.80 15.96
N TRP A 37 13.17 5.58 15.90
CA TRP A 37 13.99 4.45 15.47
C TRP A 37 14.58 4.64 14.08
N MET A 38 13.78 5.12 13.12
CA MET A 38 14.26 5.38 11.76
C MET A 38 15.34 6.46 11.74
N PHE A 39 15.20 7.50 12.57
CA PHE A 39 16.21 8.53 12.72
C PHE A 39 17.50 7.98 13.35
N LEU A 40 17.40 7.21 14.43
CA LEU A 40 18.56 6.61 15.11
C LEU A 40 19.31 5.60 14.22
N LEU A 41 18.61 4.98 13.28
CA LEU A 41 19.19 4.02 12.34
C LEU A 41 19.78 4.67 11.06
N LEU A 42 19.70 6.00 10.89
CA LEU A 42 20.27 6.67 9.71
C LEU A 42 21.76 6.37 9.48
N PRO A 43 22.63 6.29 10.51
CA PRO A 43 24.03 5.88 10.31
C PRO A 43 24.15 4.49 9.69
N LEU A 44 23.29 3.54 10.11
CA LEU A 44 23.26 2.19 9.53
C LEU A 44 22.90 2.23 8.03
N LYS A 45 22.05 3.16 7.61
CA LYS A 45 21.71 3.35 6.19
C LYS A 45 22.94 3.73 5.34
N LYS A 46 23.89 4.48 5.91
CA LYS A 46 25.13 4.85 5.23
C LYS A 46 26.13 3.67 5.17
N ILE A 47 26.20 2.86 6.22
CA ILE A 47 27.16 1.75 6.34
C ILE A 47 26.63 0.48 5.67
N HIS A 48 25.38 0.10 5.94
CA HIS A 48 24.78 -1.15 5.47
C HIS A 48 23.31 -0.97 5.08
N ARG A 49 23.04 -0.44 3.89
CA ARG A 49 21.68 -0.16 3.36
C ARG A 49 20.74 -1.37 3.45
N CYS A 50 21.22 -2.58 3.15
CA CYS A 50 20.38 -3.78 3.17
C CYS A 50 19.84 -4.11 4.57
N TYR A 51 20.69 -3.99 5.62
CA TYR A 51 20.24 -4.20 7.00
C TYR A 51 19.28 -3.12 7.45
N TYR A 52 19.55 -1.85 7.09
CA TYR A 52 18.64 -0.74 7.37
C TYR A 52 17.24 -1.01 6.79
N TYR A 53 17.13 -1.36 5.50
CA TYR A 53 15.84 -1.62 4.86
C TYR A 53 15.13 -2.84 5.42
N ARG A 54 15.87 -3.86 5.85
CA ARG A 54 15.31 -5.04 6.50
C ARG A 54 14.69 -4.70 7.86
N ILE A 55 15.40 -3.92 8.69
CA ILE A 55 14.91 -3.47 10.00
C ILE A 55 13.72 -2.52 9.82
N GLU A 56 13.83 -1.58 8.91
CA GLU A 56 12.75 -0.65 8.57
C GLU A 56 11.48 -1.41 8.18
N GLY A 57 11.56 -2.40 7.27
CA GLY A 57 10.43 -3.21 6.88
C GLY A 57 9.78 -3.98 8.04
N ILE A 58 10.59 -4.48 8.99
CA ILE A 58 10.07 -5.15 10.19
C ILE A 58 9.32 -4.15 11.09
N LEU A 59 9.90 -2.98 11.36
CA LEU A 59 9.28 -1.97 12.22
C LEU A 59 8.02 -1.36 11.56
N PHE A 60 8.05 -1.17 10.25
CA PHE A 60 6.88 -0.78 9.47
C PHE A 60 5.76 -1.82 9.57
N HIS A 61 6.09 -3.11 9.37
CA HIS A 61 5.13 -4.20 9.55
C HIS A 61 4.53 -4.20 10.95
N TRP A 62 5.34 -4.02 12.00
CA TRP A 62 4.84 -3.97 13.38
C TRP A 62 3.88 -2.80 13.60
N LEU A 63 4.16 -1.65 12.99
CA LEU A 63 3.26 -0.50 13.04
C LEU A 63 1.92 -0.80 12.33
N LEU A 64 1.96 -1.40 11.13
CA LEU A 64 0.75 -1.78 10.39
C LEU A 64 -0.02 -2.91 11.08
N ALA A 65 0.64 -3.80 11.81
CA ALA A 65 -0.02 -4.83 12.62
C ALA A 65 -0.94 -4.21 13.68
N ASN A 66 -0.56 -3.06 14.27
CA ASN A 66 -1.45 -2.32 15.17
C ASN A 66 -2.71 -1.82 14.46
N VAL A 67 -2.59 -1.32 13.22
CA VAL A 67 -3.74 -0.89 12.41
C VAL A 67 -4.65 -2.09 12.08
N SER A 68 -4.07 -3.24 11.78
CA SER A 68 -4.79 -4.47 11.48
C SER A 68 -5.73 -4.90 12.61
N MET A 69 -5.35 -4.63 13.86
CA MET A 69 -6.18 -4.97 15.02
C MET A 69 -7.39 -4.05 15.23
N TRP A 70 -7.45 -2.90 14.55
CA TRP A 70 -8.58 -1.98 14.72
C TRP A 70 -9.89 -2.60 14.21
N SER A 71 -9.88 -3.24 13.04
CA SER A 71 -11.05 -3.92 12.49
C SER A 71 -11.42 -5.15 13.32
N TRP A 72 -10.45 -6.01 13.60
CA TRP A 72 -10.65 -7.23 14.39
C TRP A 72 -11.25 -6.94 15.78
N SER A 73 -10.66 -6.02 16.55
CA SER A 73 -11.15 -5.67 17.89
C SER A 73 -12.49 -4.93 17.87
N ALA A 74 -12.95 -4.42 16.73
CA ALA A 74 -14.29 -3.88 16.54
C ALA A 74 -15.34 -4.97 16.27
N GLY A 75 -14.92 -6.19 15.95
CA GLY A 75 -15.78 -7.28 15.50
C GLY A 75 -16.03 -7.25 14.00
N TYR A 76 -15.14 -6.63 13.23
CA TYR A 76 -15.19 -6.63 11.76
C TYR A 76 -14.17 -7.62 11.24
N GLU A 77 -14.67 -8.76 10.79
CA GLU A 77 -13.84 -9.84 10.27
C GLU A 77 -13.53 -9.64 8.80
N VAL A 78 -12.38 -10.13 8.37
CA VAL A 78 -12.02 -10.25 6.97
C VAL A 78 -12.12 -11.71 6.57
N VAL A 79 -12.83 -11.99 5.49
CA VAL A 79 -12.99 -13.33 4.91
C VAL A 79 -12.33 -13.33 3.54
N GLU A 80 -11.43 -14.26 3.33
CA GLU A 80 -10.71 -14.45 2.07
C GLU A 80 -11.25 -15.65 1.32
N MET A 81 -11.25 -15.55 -0.01
CA MET A 81 -11.67 -16.64 -0.91
C MET A 81 -11.16 -16.39 -2.33
N GLY A 82 -11.33 -17.35 -3.21
CA GLY A 82 -10.94 -17.29 -4.61
C GLY A 82 -9.72 -18.13 -4.91
N ASP A 83 -8.73 -17.59 -5.60
CA ASP A 83 -7.52 -18.33 -5.95
C ASP A 83 -6.54 -18.42 -4.77
N ASP A 84 -5.73 -19.49 -4.75
CA ASP A 84 -4.61 -19.61 -3.83
C ASP A 84 -3.50 -18.64 -4.24
N ILE A 85 -3.18 -17.73 -3.34
CA ILE A 85 -2.17 -16.68 -3.56
C ILE A 85 -0.81 -16.99 -2.89
N THR A 86 -0.64 -18.18 -2.33
CA THR A 86 0.59 -18.55 -1.59
C THR A 86 1.84 -18.48 -2.46
N MET A 87 1.72 -18.82 -3.74
CA MET A 87 2.83 -18.72 -4.70
C MET A 87 3.32 -17.29 -4.95
N ALA A 88 2.47 -16.28 -4.68
CA ALA A 88 2.80 -14.87 -4.87
C ALA A 88 3.50 -14.22 -3.65
N PHE A 89 3.52 -14.88 -2.46
CA PHE A 89 4.00 -14.25 -1.21
C PHE A 89 5.45 -13.77 -1.29
N ASP A 90 6.30 -14.51 -1.98
CA ASP A 90 7.73 -14.21 -2.12
C ASP A 90 8.10 -13.68 -3.52
N ARG A 91 7.11 -13.31 -4.32
CA ARG A 91 7.24 -12.89 -5.70
C ARG A 91 6.82 -11.44 -5.89
N ARG A 92 7.34 -10.79 -6.94
CA ARG A 92 6.89 -9.44 -7.28
C ARG A 92 5.48 -9.48 -7.82
N THR A 93 4.59 -8.82 -7.09
CA THR A 93 3.14 -8.87 -7.32
C THR A 93 2.57 -7.46 -7.34
N LEU A 94 1.84 -7.14 -8.41
CA LEU A 94 1.00 -5.95 -8.47
C LEU A 94 -0.40 -6.30 -7.97
N VAL A 95 -0.83 -5.68 -6.90
CA VAL A 95 -2.18 -5.82 -6.34
C VAL A 95 -3.09 -4.76 -6.93
N LEU A 96 -4.18 -5.17 -7.56
CA LEU A 96 -5.25 -4.31 -8.09
C LEU A 96 -6.50 -4.52 -7.25
N ALA A 97 -7.01 -3.47 -6.61
CA ALA A 97 -8.23 -3.57 -5.82
C ALA A 97 -9.25 -2.49 -6.21
N ASN A 98 -10.54 -2.78 -6.07
CA ASN A 98 -11.58 -1.76 -6.11
C ASN A 98 -11.54 -0.92 -4.83
N HIS A 99 -12.04 0.31 -4.89
CA HIS A 99 -11.93 1.28 -3.79
C HIS A 99 -13.29 1.84 -3.37
N GLN A 100 -13.92 1.18 -2.42
CA GLN A 100 -15.25 1.56 -1.95
C GLN A 100 -15.19 2.63 -0.85
N SER A 101 -14.26 2.49 0.10
CA SER A 101 -14.21 3.37 1.26
C SER A 101 -12.80 3.54 1.86
N THR A 102 -12.73 4.37 2.90
CA THR A 102 -11.49 4.60 3.67
C THR A 102 -11.06 3.39 4.51
N SER A 103 -11.92 2.39 4.69
CA SER A 103 -11.61 1.16 5.43
C SER A 103 -10.92 0.09 4.59
N ASP A 104 -10.94 0.19 3.26
CA ASP A 104 -10.36 -0.82 2.36
C ASP A 104 -8.88 -1.06 2.68
N VAL A 105 -8.11 0.01 2.93
CA VAL A 105 -6.67 -0.08 3.23
C VAL A 105 -6.41 -0.77 4.57
N PRO A 106 -7.02 -0.38 5.73
CA PRO A 106 -6.89 -1.12 6.98
C PRO A 106 -7.34 -2.58 6.91
N LEU A 107 -8.36 -2.90 6.11
CA LEU A 107 -8.83 -4.27 5.94
C LEU A 107 -7.84 -5.11 5.10
N LEU A 108 -7.25 -4.54 4.04
CA LEU A 108 -6.16 -5.17 3.31
C LEU A 108 -4.91 -5.34 4.20
N MET A 109 -4.60 -4.36 5.06
CA MET A 109 -3.52 -4.51 6.03
C MET A 109 -3.80 -5.68 6.99
N ALA A 110 -5.05 -5.86 7.45
CA ALA A 110 -5.45 -6.98 8.30
C ALA A 110 -5.29 -8.33 7.57
N ALA A 111 -5.69 -8.42 6.31
CA ALA A 111 -5.51 -9.61 5.49
C ALA A 111 -4.02 -9.94 5.28
N PHE A 112 -3.22 -8.94 4.95
CA PHE A 112 -1.79 -9.12 4.65
C PHE A 112 -0.94 -9.33 5.90
N ASN A 113 -1.38 -8.85 7.08
CA ASN A 113 -0.70 -9.07 8.35
C ASN A 113 -0.65 -10.55 8.74
N ALA A 114 -1.67 -11.32 8.39
CA ALA A 114 -1.70 -12.76 8.61
C ALA A 114 -0.76 -13.56 7.69
N LYS A 115 -0.16 -12.91 6.68
CA LYS A 115 0.68 -13.55 5.66
C LYS A 115 2.15 -13.17 5.85
N LYS A 116 3.00 -14.18 5.91
CA LYS A 116 4.44 -13.99 6.16
C LYS A 116 5.11 -13.23 4.99
N GLY A 117 5.86 -12.18 5.33
CA GLY A 117 6.75 -11.50 4.38
C GLY A 117 6.10 -10.45 3.48
N ILE A 118 4.76 -10.29 3.49
CA ILE A 118 4.08 -9.32 2.62
C ILE A 118 4.27 -7.89 3.14
N LEU A 119 3.78 -7.56 4.33
CA LEU A 119 3.81 -6.19 4.85
C LEU A 119 5.22 -5.57 4.96
N PRO A 120 6.28 -6.31 5.31
CA PRO A 120 7.64 -5.74 5.31
C PRO A 120 8.13 -5.31 3.91
N ASN A 121 7.58 -5.90 2.85
CA ASN A 121 8.04 -5.74 1.47
C ASN A 121 6.98 -5.13 0.55
N ILE A 122 5.99 -4.42 1.13
CA ILE A 122 4.91 -3.78 0.38
C ILE A 122 5.25 -2.32 0.03
N MET A 123 4.70 -1.82 -1.05
CA MET A 123 4.64 -0.40 -1.40
C MET A 123 3.21 -0.02 -1.72
N TRP A 124 2.72 1.02 -1.09
CA TRP A 124 1.40 1.58 -1.36
C TRP A 124 1.48 2.72 -2.36
N ILE A 125 0.56 2.74 -3.33
CA ILE A 125 0.34 3.88 -4.22
C ILE A 125 -0.93 4.59 -3.75
N MET A 126 -0.79 5.78 -3.19
CA MET A 126 -1.89 6.51 -2.57
C MET A 126 -1.99 7.95 -3.04
N ASP A 127 -3.14 8.60 -2.77
CA ASP A 127 -3.34 9.99 -3.14
C ASP A 127 -2.40 10.91 -2.34
N ARG A 128 -1.90 11.97 -2.99
CA ARG A 128 -0.97 12.95 -2.41
C ARG A 128 -1.49 13.59 -1.11
N LEU A 129 -2.80 13.72 -0.94
CA LEU A 129 -3.38 14.30 0.27
C LEU A 129 -3.08 13.46 1.52
N PHE A 130 -2.89 12.16 1.36
CA PHE A 130 -2.55 11.26 2.46
C PHE A 130 -1.19 11.59 3.11
N LYS A 131 -0.29 12.23 2.37
CA LYS A 131 1.02 12.71 2.88
C LYS A 131 0.92 13.58 4.13
N TYR A 132 -0.19 14.30 4.29
CA TYR A 132 -0.41 15.24 5.40
C TYR A 132 -1.09 14.60 6.63
N THR A 133 -1.23 13.28 6.65
CA THR A 133 -1.72 12.53 7.81
C THR A 133 -0.55 12.03 8.67
N ASN A 134 -0.84 11.57 9.90
CA ASN A 134 0.16 10.93 10.76
C ASN A 134 0.80 9.69 10.10
N PHE A 135 -0.01 8.86 9.42
CA PHE A 135 0.50 7.75 8.62
C PHE A 135 1.22 8.21 7.34
N GLY A 136 0.94 9.42 6.85
CA GLY A 136 1.69 10.03 5.76
C GLY A 136 3.17 10.21 6.09
N ALA A 137 3.50 10.60 7.33
CA ALA A 137 4.88 10.68 7.79
C ALA A 137 5.57 9.30 7.79
N VAL A 138 4.86 8.26 8.23
CA VAL A 138 5.34 6.87 8.18
C VAL A 138 5.59 6.43 6.74
N SER A 139 4.62 6.67 5.86
CA SER A 139 4.70 6.34 4.44
C SER A 139 5.83 7.08 3.70
N LEU A 140 6.15 8.31 4.12
CA LEU A 140 7.30 9.05 3.59
C LEU A 140 8.63 8.37 3.96
N VAL A 141 8.79 7.95 5.19
CA VAL A 141 9.98 7.21 5.65
C VAL A 141 10.05 5.84 4.99
N HIS A 142 8.92 5.16 4.90
CA HIS A 142 8.80 3.88 4.22
C HIS A 142 9.01 4.01 2.70
N GLN A 143 8.91 5.22 2.12
CA GLN A 143 8.99 5.47 0.69
C GLN A 143 7.83 4.80 -0.09
N ASP A 144 6.61 4.98 0.40
CA ASP A 144 5.41 4.75 -0.40
C ASP A 144 5.26 5.84 -1.46
N PHE A 145 4.52 5.56 -2.52
CA PHE A 145 4.37 6.53 -3.61
C PHE A 145 3.08 7.36 -3.46
N PHE A 146 3.22 8.68 -3.58
CA PHE A 146 2.10 9.62 -3.52
C PHE A 146 1.78 10.18 -4.91
N ILE A 147 0.69 9.69 -5.52
CA ILE A 147 0.27 10.13 -6.84
C ILE A 147 -0.49 11.45 -6.76
N ALA A 148 -0.16 12.39 -7.63
CA ALA A 148 -0.91 13.63 -7.77
C ALA A 148 -2.06 13.44 -8.76
N SER A 149 -3.28 13.66 -8.29
CA SER A 149 -4.49 13.61 -9.12
C SER A 149 -4.65 14.87 -9.97
N GLY A 150 -5.28 14.76 -11.15
CA GLY A 150 -5.59 15.87 -12.06
C GLY A 150 -4.95 15.75 -13.43
N LYS A 151 -5.64 16.30 -14.47
CA LYS A 151 -5.19 16.19 -15.87
C LYS A 151 -3.80 16.78 -16.09
N ASN A 152 -3.54 17.97 -15.53
CA ASN A 152 -2.28 18.71 -15.74
C ASN A 152 -1.06 18.05 -15.06
N ASN A 153 -1.28 17.16 -14.09
CA ASN A 153 -0.20 16.51 -13.34
C ASN A 153 0.00 15.04 -13.76
N ARG A 154 -0.83 14.51 -14.66
CA ARG A 154 -0.87 13.09 -15.00
C ARG A 154 0.49 12.58 -15.47
N ASP A 155 1.03 13.16 -16.52
CA ASP A 155 2.26 12.67 -17.15
C ASP A 155 3.47 12.85 -16.24
N LYS A 156 3.55 13.99 -15.54
CA LYS A 156 4.56 14.22 -14.51
C LYS A 156 4.48 13.19 -13.38
N SER A 157 3.28 12.87 -12.89
CA SER A 157 3.10 11.85 -11.85
C SER A 157 3.48 10.44 -12.31
N LEU A 158 3.22 10.10 -13.58
CA LEU A 158 3.61 8.81 -14.14
C LEU A 158 5.14 8.70 -14.30
N GLN A 159 5.79 9.77 -14.74
CA GLN A 159 7.26 9.83 -14.77
C GLN A 159 7.88 9.72 -13.38
N GLN A 160 7.31 10.42 -12.38
CA GLN A 160 7.72 10.31 -10.99
C GLN A 160 7.53 8.89 -10.45
N LEU A 161 6.44 8.20 -10.81
CA LEU A 161 6.22 6.80 -10.43
C LEU A 161 7.30 5.89 -11.01
N LYS A 162 7.63 6.02 -12.29
CA LYS A 162 8.71 5.26 -12.92
C LYS A 162 10.06 5.49 -12.23
N SER A 163 10.43 6.73 -11.98
CA SER A 163 11.65 7.08 -11.25
C SER A 163 11.64 6.54 -9.81
N HIS A 164 10.49 6.57 -9.12
CA HIS A 164 10.35 6.05 -7.77
C HIS A 164 10.48 4.51 -7.71
N ILE A 165 9.93 3.81 -8.69
CA ILE A 165 10.12 2.36 -8.82
C ILE A 165 11.61 2.04 -8.93
N GLN A 166 12.33 2.74 -9.80
CA GLN A 166 13.74 2.54 -10.02
C GLN A 166 14.60 2.88 -8.78
N LYS A 167 14.33 4.01 -8.11
CA LYS A 167 15.15 4.51 -6.99
C LYS A 167 14.77 3.93 -5.63
N CYS A 168 13.53 3.51 -5.43
CA CYS A 168 13.01 3.12 -4.11
C CYS A 168 12.49 1.69 -4.05
N TYR A 169 11.68 1.26 -5.04
CA TYR A 169 11.06 -0.07 -5.00
C TYR A 169 12.07 -1.19 -5.27
N ILE A 170 12.85 -1.07 -6.34
CA ILE A 170 13.82 -2.07 -6.78
C ILE A 170 14.98 -2.23 -5.79
N PRO A 171 15.69 -1.15 -5.37
CA PRO A 171 16.84 -1.26 -4.49
C PRO A 171 16.49 -1.79 -3.08
N ARG A 172 15.24 -1.56 -2.64
CA ARG A 172 14.74 -2.11 -1.37
C ARG A 172 14.28 -3.55 -1.48
N LYS A 173 14.37 -4.18 -2.65
CA LYS A 173 13.92 -5.56 -2.93
C LYS A 173 12.46 -5.79 -2.54
N ARG A 174 11.61 -4.76 -2.72
CA ARG A 174 10.18 -4.86 -2.43
C ARG A 174 9.51 -5.81 -3.38
N LYS A 175 8.46 -6.47 -2.90
CA LYS A 175 7.78 -7.54 -3.63
C LYS A 175 6.36 -7.16 -4.03
N TRP A 176 5.62 -6.52 -3.13
CA TRP A 176 4.22 -6.19 -3.40
C TRP A 176 4.05 -4.69 -3.62
N MET A 177 3.18 -4.36 -4.58
CA MET A 177 2.79 -2.99 -4.88
C MET A 177 1.27 -2.92 -4.95
N VAL A 178 0.63 -2.05 -4.16
CA VAL A 178 -0.83 -1.95 -4.11
C VAL A 178 -1.29 -0.71 -4.85
N LEU A 179 -2.18 -0.92 -5.82
CA LEU A 179 -2.79 0.10 -6.65
C LEU A 179 -4.32 -0.01 -6.58
N PHE A 180 -4.98 1.13 -6.38
CA PHE A 180 -6.41 1.28 -6.58
C PHE A 180 -6.65 2.04 -7.91
N PRO A 181 -6.90 1.32 -9.02
CA PRO A 181 -6.95 1.95 -10.36
C PRO A 181 -8.10 2.95 -10.52
N GLU A 182 -9.12 2.89 -9.69
CA GLU A 182 -10.24 3.84 -9.68
C GLU A 182 -9.79 5.29 -9.39
N GLY A 183 -8.68 5.44 -8.67
CA GLY A 183 -8.12 6.74 -8.32
C GLY A 183 -8.97 7.55 -7.36
N GLY A 184 -9.73 6.88 -6.49
CA GLY A 184 -10.53 7.42 -5.39
C GLY A 184 -11.75 6.57 -5.06
N PHE A 185 -12.39 6.88 -3.94
CA PHE A 185 -13.51 6.09 -3.41
C PHE A 185 -14.73 6.09 -4.32
N LEU A 186 -15.43 4.99 -4.40
CA LEU A 186 -16.64 4.79 -5.19
C LEU A 186 -17.61 5.96 -5.06
N ARG A 187 -18.01 6.34 -3.83
CA ARG A 187 -18.99 7.42 -3.59
C ARG A 187 -18.59 8.79 -4.18
N LYS A 188 -17.27 9.07 -4.30
CA LYS A 188 -16.75 10.33 -4.87
C LYS A 188 -16.57 10.28 -6.38
N ARG A 189 -16.40 9.07 -6.92
CA ARG A 189 -16.03 8.85 -8.32
C ARG A 189 -17.16 8.35 -9.19
N LYS A 190 -18.21 7.76 -8.60
CA LYS A 190 -19.30 7.07 -9.29
C LYS A 190 -19.94 7.93 -10.38
N GLU A 191 -20.46 9.11 -10.05
CA GLU A 191 -21.14 9.97 -11.03
C GLU A 191 -20.23 10.41 -12.19
N VAL A 192 -18.96 10.73 -11.89
CA VAL A 192 -18.00 11.13 -12.92
C VAL A 192 -17.65 9.95 -13.82
N SER A 193 -17.52 8.76 -13.26
CA SER A 193 -17.26 7.53 -14.00
C SER A 193 -18.44 7.14 -14.88
N GLN A 194 -19.66 7.23 -14.38
CA GLN A 194 -20.87 6.93 -15.14
C GLN A 194 -21.05 7.89 -16.32
N ARG A 195 -20.93 9.21 -16.10
CA ARG A 195 -20.95 10.20 -17.20
C ARG A 195 -19.86 9.96 -18.25
N PHE A 196 -18.68 9.50 -17.81
CA PHE A 196 -17.62 9.14 -18.75
C PHE A 196 -17.99 7.88 -19.54
N ALA A 197 -18.56 6.86 -18.90
CA ALA A 197 -19.02 5.63 -19.55
C ALA A 197 -20.09 5.93 -20.63
N GLU A 198 -21.12 6.70 -20.29
CA GLU A 198 -22.18 7.11 -21.22
C GLU A 198 -21.61 7.85 -22.43
N LYS A 199 -20.72 8.82 -22.20
CA LYS A 199 -20.10 9.61 -23.29
C LYS A 199 -19.28 8.76 -24.25
N ASN A 200 -18.70 7.66 -23.78
CA ASN A 200 -17.79 6.81 -24.57
C ASN A 200 -18.42 5.46 -24.95
N ASN A 201 -19.73 5.30 -24.80
CA ASN A 201 -20.47 4.07 -25.07
C ASN A 201 -19.88 2.84 -24.33
N LEU A 202 -19.44 3.03 -23.08
CA LEU A 202 -18.94 1.98 -22.21
C LEU A 202 -20.01 1.52 -21.23
N PRO A 203 -19.92 0.30 -20.67
CA PRO A 203 -20.83 -0.15 -19.63
C PRO A 203 -20.83 0.77 -18.41
N VAL A 204 -22.03 1.11 -17.91
CA VAL A 204 -22.23 1.91 -16.72
C VAL A 204 -22.10 1.01 -15.49
N LEU A 205 -21.15 1.32 -14.60
CA LEU A 205 -20.86 0.54 -13.40
C LEU A 205 -21.46 1.20 -12.15
N ASN A 206 -21.98 0.40 -11.23
CA ASN A 206 -22.67 0.84 -10.03
C ASN A 206 -21.90 0.53 -8.73
N ASN A 207 -21.17 -0.57 -8.69
CA ASN A 207 -20.49 -1.09 -7.52
C ASN A 207 -18.97 -0.85 -7.54
N VAL A 208 -18.43 -0.53 -8.73
CA VAL A 208 -17.06 -0.07 -8.93
C VAL A 208 -17.06 1.11 -9.92
N THR A 209 -15.93 1.76 -10.14
CA THR A 209 -15.79 2.79 -11.18
C THR A 209 -14.82 2.33 -12.28
N LEU A 210 -14.91 2.92 -13.46
CA LEU A 210 -13.98 2.63 -14.54
C LEU A 210 -12.54 2.94 -14.11
N PRO A 211 -11.61 1.99 -14.31
CA PRO A 211 -10.24 2.12 -13.84
C PRO A 211 -9.42 3.08 -14.71
N ARG A 212 -8.39 3.67 -14.12
CA ARG A 212 -7.38 4.48 -14.81
C ARG A 212 -6.16 3.63 -15.11
N VAL A 213 -5.82 3.49 -16.36
CA VAL A 213 -4.77 2.57 -16.83
C VAL A 213 -3.35 3.11 -16.61
N GLY A 214 -3.18 4.45 -16.54
CA GLY A 214 -1.86 5.08 -16.61
C GLY A 214 -0.84 4.57 -15.58
N ALA A 215 -1.23 4.41 -14.30
CA ALA A 215 -0.31 3.92 -13.27
C ALA A 215 0.06 2.44 -13.51
N MET A 216 -0.92 1.59 -13.85
CA MET A 216 -0.65 0.19 -14.18
C MET A 216 0.30 0.09 -15.38
N LYS A 217 0.05 0.86 -16.45
CA LYS A 217 0.95 0.90 -17.61
C LYS A 217 2.37 1.31 -17.23
N ALA A 218 2.53 2.35 -16.43
CA ALA A 218 3.84 2.80 -15.98
C ALA A 218 4.58 1.72 -15.16
N ILE A 219 3.85 0.93 -14.36
CA ILE A 219 4.41 -0.20 -13.60
C ILE A 219 4.80 -1.34 -14.54
N MET A 220 3.92 -1.70 -15.49
CA MET A 220 4.20 -2.74 -16.48
C MET A 220 5.39 -2.38 -17.38
N ASP A 221 5.50 -1.12 -17.79
CA ASP A 221 6.66 -0.63 -18.57
C ASP A 221 7.98 -0.78 -17.80
N MET A 222 7.97 -0.68 -16.46
CA MET A 222 9.17 -0.74 -15.64
C MET A 222 9.50 -2.15 -15.13
N LEU A 223 8.50 -2.98 -14.93
CA LEU A 223 8.64 -4.27 -14.25
C LEU A 223 8.05 -5.44 -15.04
N GLY A 224 7.32 -5.19 -16.14
CA GLY A 224 6.77 -6.25 -16.99
C GLY A 224 7.89 -7.07 -17.64
N ALA A 225 7.65 -8.36 -17.85
CA ALA A 225 8.55 -9.20 -18.61
C ALA A 225 8.62 -8.65 -20.06
N SER A 226 9.79 -8.22 -20.52
CA SER A 226 10.00 -7.95 -21.93
C SER A 226 9.91 -9.29 -22.65
N ASP A 227 9.07 -9.37 -23.68
CA ASP A 227 9.04 -10.51 -24.59
C ASP A 227 10.43 -10.73 -25.18
N ILE A 228 11.19 -11.66 -24.60
CA ILE A 228 12.41 -12.18 -25.21
C ILE A 228 11.99 -13.23 -26.24
N THR A 229 11.29 -12.79 -27.28
CA THR A 229 11.08 -13.56 -28.50
C THR A 229 11.46 -12.74 -29.71
N GLY A 230 12.69 -12.96 -30.17
CA GLY A 230 13.07 -12.81 -31.57
C GLY A 230 13.15 -11.39 -32.13
N GLY A 231 14.33 -10.83 -32.11
CA GLY A 231 14.67 -9.67 -32.92
C GLY A 231 16.12 -9.27 -32.72
N THR A 232 17.00 -9.78 -33.55
CA THR A 232 18.33 -9.24 -33.77
C THR A 232 18.23 -7.75 -34.12
N ALA A 233 18.35 -6.88 -33.14
CA ALA A 233 18.46 -5.44 -33.33
C ALA A 233 19.95 -5.07 -33.38
N SER A 234 20.57 -5.29 -34.50
CA SER A 234 21.76 -4.55 -34.90
C SER A 234 21.31 -3.19 -35.46
N GLY A 235 21.77 -2.09 -34.92
CA GLY A 235 21.97 -0.87 -35.69
C GLY A 235 21.15 0.38 -35.38
N ALA A 236 20.39 0.49 -34.30
CA ALA A 236 19.62 1.73 -34.05
C ALA A 236 19.90 2.44 -32.69
N ALA A 237 20.83 1.95 -31.89
CA ALA A 237 21.11 2.52 -30.56
C ALA A 237 22.27 3.54 -30.56
N GLN A 238 22.96 3.75 -31.64
CA GLN A 238 24.11 4.70 -31.69
C GLN A 238 23.77 6.11 -32.21
N ASP A 239 22.63 6.32 -32.85
CA ASP A 239 22.27 7.63 -33.38
C ASP A 239 21.37 8.48 -32.47
N ALA A 240 20.77 7.90 -31.42
CA ALA A 240 19.96 8.65 -30.47
C ALA A 240 20.76 9.34 -29.35
N ALA A 241 22.04 9.02 -29.20
CA ALA A 241 22.91 9.61 -28.16
C ALA A 241 23.59 10.93 -28.60
N LYS A 242 23.46 11.35 -29.83
CA LYS A 242 24.15 12.55 -30.38
C LYS A 242 23.26 13.77 -30.62
N GLN A 243 21.96 13.73 -30.33
CA GLN A 243 21.03 14.85 -30.56
C GLN A 243 20.35 15.45 -29.34
N SER A 244 20.83 15.21 -28.12
CA SER A 244 20.26 15.83 -26.89
C SER A 244 21.18 16.81 -26.15
N GLU A 245 22.24 17.29 -26.80
CA GLU A 245 23.09 18.38 -26.25
C GLU A 245 22.77 19.74 -26.90
N SER A 246 21.59 20.27 -26.68
CA SER A 246 21.33 21.73 -26.77
C SER A 246 19.92 22.03 -26.34
N ASN A 247 19.75 22.46 -25.11
CA ASN A 247 18.77 23.34 -24.48
C ASN A 247 18.41 22.87 -23.07
N SER A 248 19.30 23.15 -22.12
CA SER A 248 18.97 23.04 -20.69
C SER A 248 18.85 24.45 -20.09
N THR A 249 17.63 24.91 -19.93
CA THR A 249 17.34 26.05 -19.05
C THR A 249 17.30 25.52 -17.62
N ILE A 250 18.23 25.99 -16.81
CA ILE A 250 18.47 25.62 -15.42
C ILE A 250 17.33 26.15 -14.55
N ILE A 251 16.58 25.27 -13.88
CA ILE A 251 15.73 25.59 -12.74
C ILE A 251 16.44 25.04 -11.50
N PRO A 252 16.62 25.82 -10.41
CA PRO A 252 17.37 25.36 -9.24
C PRO A 252 16.66 24.19 -8.56
N SER A 253 17.32 23.06 -8.47
CA SER A 253 16.92 21.91 -7.66
C SER A 253 17.30 22.17 -6.21
N GLU A 254 16.31 22.17 -5.32
CA GLU A 254 16.54 21.98 -3.89
C GLU A 254 17.35 20.69 -3.68
N ALA A 255 18.35 20.80 -2.80
CA ALA A 255 19.40 19.84 -2.54
C ALA A 255 18.91 18.37 -2.52
N ILE A 256 19.27 17.63 -3.55
CA ILE A 256 19.30 16.19 -3.53
C ILE A 256 20.72 15.83 -3.09
N ASP A 257 20.85 15.27 -1.88
CA ASP A 257 22.08 14.71 -1.39
C ASP A 257 22.69 13.78 -2.45
N GLN A 258 23.78 14.20 -3.07
CA GLN A 258 24.69 13.34 -3.79
C GLN A 258 25.49 12.57 -2.74
N ASP A 259 24.89 11.46 -2.24
CA ASP A 259 25.62 10.53 -1.39
C ASP A 259 26.33 9.50 -2.26
N ASP A 260 27.63 9.46 -2.06
CA ASP A 260 28.61 8.57 -2.68
C ASP A 260 28.16 7.11 -2.78
N ASP A 261 28.44 6.51 -3.93
CA ASP A 261 28.19 5.11 -4.31
C ASP A 261 29.09 4.13 -3.55
N ASP A 262 28.79 3.87 -2.27
CA ASP A 262 29.20 2.64 -1.58
C ASP A 262 28.04 1.63 -1.60
N ASP A 263 27.82 1.11 -2.79
CA ASP A 263 26.86 0.05 -3.06
C ASP A 263 27.37 -1.28 -2.50
N CYS A 264 26.59 -1.92 -1.64
CA CYS A 264 26.85 -3.33 -1.34
C CYS A 264 26.70 -4.13 -2.65
N ASP A 265 27.63 -5.04 -2.91
CA ASP A 265 27.69 -5.83 -4.17
C ASP A 265 26.35 -6.46 -4.58
N ASN A 266 25.54 -6.86 -3.61
CA ASN A 266 24.16 -7.36 -3.79
C ASN A 266 23.14 -6.33 -4.35
N CYS A 267 23.37 -5.03 -4.17
CA CYS A 267 22.49 -3.99 -4.74
C CYS A 267 22.91 -3.65 -6.16
N LYS A 268 24.21 -3.73 -6.46
CA LYS A 268 24.74 -3.63 -7.83
C LYS A 268 24.29 -4.82 -8.68
N GLU A 269 24.36 -6.05 -8.17
CA GLU A 269 23.86 -7.23 -8.88
C GLU A 269 22.37 -7.14 -9.24
N ALA A 270 21.50 -6.62 -8.36
CA ALA A 270 20.09 -6.46 -8.66
C ALA A 270 19.83 -5.41 -9.76
N SER A 271 20.62 -4.31 -9.79
CA SER A 271 20.55 -3.29 -10.84
C SER A 271 21.16 -3.79 -12.14
N TYR A 272 22.30 -4.50 -12.09
CA TYR A 272 22.94 -5.12 -13.25
C TYR A 272 22.11 -6.27 -13.83
N ALA A 273 21.47 -7.07 -13.01
CA ALA A 273 20.59 -8.15 -13.46
C ALA A 273 19.38 -7.63 -14.25
N MET A 274 18.83 -6.45 -13.87
CA MET A 274 17.77 -5.81 -14.64
C MET A 274 18.24 -5.22 -15.96
N LEU A 275 19.43 -4.62 -15.99
CA LEU A 275 20.02 -4.07 -17.21
C LEU A 275 20.39 -5.18 -18.23
N ASN A 276 20.67 -6.39 -17.72
CA ASN A 276 21.09 -7.54 -18.53
C ASN A 276 19.97 -8.56 -18.80
N GLY A 277 18.68 -8.23 -18.52
CA GLY A 277 17.55 -9.12 -18.81
C GLY A 277 17.49 -10.40 -17.97
N GLN A 278 18.24 -10.47 -16.84
CA GLN A 278 18.17 -11.61 -15.93
C GLN A 278 16.90 -11.54 -15.05
N SER A 279 16.18 -12.65 -14.93
CA SER A 279 14.82 -12.80 -14.39
C SER A 279 14.60 -12.43 -12.92
N GLY A 280 15.58 -11.87 -12.22
CA GLY A 280 15.46 -11.51 -10.80
C GLY A 280 14.69 -10.22 -10.49
N GLY A 281 14.20 -9.49 -11.51
CA GLY A 281 13.66 -8.14 -11.38
C GLY A 281 12.25 -7.90 -11.88
N CYS A 282 11.65 -8.83 -12.63
CA CYS A 282 10.36 -8.64 -13.28
C CYS A 282 9.16 -8.87 -12.35
N LEU A 283 8.03 -8.27 -12.71
CA LEU A 283 6.72 -8.57 -12.13
C LEU A 283 6.33 -9.99 -12.53
N GLU A 284 6.00 -10.82 -11.54
CA GLU A 284 5.63 -12.22 -11.79
C GLU A 284 4.11 -12.42 -11.74
N TYR A 285 3.43 -11.72 -10.84
CA TYR A 285 2.00 -11.87 -10.65
C TYR A 285 1.25 -10.55 -10.62
N ILE A 286 -0.02 -10.61 -11.03
CA ILE A 286 -1.02 -9.57 -10.80
C ILE A 286 -2.13 -10.21 -9.97
N LEU A 287 -2.31 -9.69 -8.75
CA LEU A 287 -3.36 -10.11 -7.83
C LEU A 287 -4.53 -9.13 -7.94
N ASP A 288 -5.62 -9.58 -8.50
CA ASP A 288 -6.85 -8.81 -8.60
C ASP A 288 -7.76 -9.12 -7.41
N ILE A 289 -8.01 -8.12 -6.55
CA ILE A 289 -8.81 -8.24 -5.33
C ILE A 289 -10.15 -7.55 -5.53
N THR A 290 -11.25 -8.27 -5.33
CA THR A 290 -12.57 -7.68 -5.22
C THR A 290 -12.96 -7.57 -3.75
N ILE A 291 -13.10 -6.35 -3.26
CA ILE A 291 -13.52 -6.03 -1.89
C ILE A 291 -15.03 -5.89 -1.89
N ALA A 292 -15.73 -6.67 -1.07
CA ALA A 292 -17.18 -6.63 -0.94
C ALA A 292 -17.62 -6.49 0.51
N TYR A 293 -18.60 -5.63 0.72
CA TYR A 293 -19.19 -5.37 2.02
C TYR A 293 -20.60 -5.95 2.09
N PRO A 294 -21.05 -6.44 3.27
CA PRO A 294 -22.42 -6.94 3.40
C PRO A 294 -23.44 -5.92 2.94
N GLN A 295 -24.40 -6.34 2.14
CA GLN A 295 -25.50 -5.52 1.61
C GLN A 295 -25.03 -4.29 0.79
N GLY A 296 -23.80 -4.29 0.30
CA GLY A 296 -23.24 -3.17 -0.45
C GLY A 296 -22.99 -1.91 0.39
N VAL A 297 -22.97 -2.02 1.72
CA VAL A 297 -22.75 -0.89 2.63
C VAL A 297 -21.33 -0.92 3.18
N PRO A 298 -20.37 -0.15 2.63
CA PRO A 298 -18.99 -0.15 3.06
C PRO A 298 -18.84 0.26 4.53
N LEU A 299 -17.85 -0.30 5.21
CA LEU A 299 -17.31 0.28 6.42
C LEU A 299 -16.55 1.56 6.05
N ASP A 300 -16.38 2.47 6.97
CA ASP A 300 -15.46 3.60 6.85
C ASP A 300 -14.45 3.60 8.00
N LEU A 301 -13.45 4.45 7.93
CA LEU A 301 -12.43 4.52 8.98
C LEU A 301 -13.02 4.86 10.36
N PRO A 302 -13.99 5.79 10.51
CA PRO A 302 -14.71 5.99 11.77
C PRO A 302 -15.37 4.71 12.30
N ASN A 303 -15.99 3.88 11.46
CA ASN A 303 -16.55 2.60 11.91
C ASN A 303 -15.47 1.71 12.51
N ILE A 304 -14.32 1.58 11.85
CA ILE A 304 -13.20 0.77 12.34
C ILE A 304 -12.67 1.29 13.68
N VAL A 305 -12.51 2.61 13.81
CA VAL A 305 -11.99 3.24 15.03
C VAL A 305 -12.98 3.13 16.18
N HIS A 306 -14.23 3.53 15.95
CA HIS A 306 -15.24 3.60 17.02
C HIS A 306 -15.90 2.25 17.32
N GLY A 307 -16.03 1.35 16.32
CA GLY A 307 -16.76 0.09 16.46
C GLY A 307 -18.26 0.29 16.73
N MET A 308 -18.85 1.32 16.13
CA MET A 308 -20.28 1.67 16.34
C MET A 308 -21.25 0.85 15.49
N ARG A 309 -20.79 0.31 14.38
CA ARG A 309 -21.58 -0.57 13.52
C ARG A 309 -21.63 -1.97 14.13
N ASP A 310 -22.69 -2.71 13.85
CA ASP A 310 -22.79 -4.11 14.24
C ASP A 310 -21.71 -4.94 13.57
N SER A 311 -21.27 -6.01 14.23
CA SER A 311 -20.24 -6.93 13.70
C SER A 311 -20.63 -7.42 12.31
N CYS A 312 -19.68 -7.41 11.41
CA CYS A 312 -19.90 -7.84 10.02
C CYS A 312 -18.61 -8.41 9.42
N GLN A 313 -18.77 -9.13 8.34
CA GLN A 313 -17.68 -9.71 7.56
C GLN A 313 -17.46 -8.89 6.30
N THR A 314 -16.22 -8.53 6.01
CA THR A 314 -15.79 -7.96 4.72
C THR A 314 -15.11 -9.05 3.92
N PHE A 315 -15.49 -9.20 2.67
CA PHE A 315 -15.02 -10.28 1.83
C PHE A 315 -13.96 -9.78 0.84
N LEU A 316 -12.88 -10.55 0.72
CA LEU A 316 -11.82 -10.35 -0.26
C LEU A 316 -11.81 -11.55 -1.22
N PHE A 317 -12.28 -11.32 -2.43
CA PHE A 317 -12.23 -12.32 -3.49
C PHE A 317 -10.95 -12.11 -4.30
N TYR A 318 -10.10 -13.14 -4.36
CA TYR A 318 -8.80 -13.14 -5.03
C TYR A 318 -8.87 -13.81 -6.40
N LYS A 319 -8.27 -13.17 -7.36
CA LYS A 319 -7.97 -13.73 -8.67
C LYS A 319 -6.52 -13.44 -9.03
N LEU A 320 -5.75 -14.50 -9.24
CA LEU A 320 -4.30 -14.42 -9.46
C LEU A 320 -4.00 -14.69 -10.94
N TYR A 321 -3.25 -13.76 -11.55
CA TYR A 321 -2.78 -13.87 -12.93
C TYR A 321 -1.27 -13.92 -12.96
N HIS A 322 -0.69 -14.79 -13.77
CA HIS A 322 0.71 -14.67 -14.08
C HIS A 322 0.93 -13.47 -15.02
N SER A 323 2.05 -12.76 -14.88
CA SER A 323 2.29 -11.53 -15.67
C SER A 323 2.32 -11.75 -17.17
N SER A 324 2.70 -12.96 -17.64
CA SER A 324 2.67 -13.33 -19.05
C SER A 324 1.28 -13.42 -19.66
N GLU A 325 0.24 -13.55 -18.83
CA GLU A 325 -1.16 -13.56 -19.26
C GLU A 325 -1.73 -12.15 -19.48
N VAL A 326 -0.97 -11.13 -19.07
CA VAL A 326 -1.42 -9.74 -19.07
C VAL A 326 -0.76 -8.98 -20.23
N PRO A 327 -1.55 -8.38 -21.13
CA PRO A 327 -1.01 -7.69 -22.29
C PRO A 327 -0.10 -6.52 -21.92
N HIS A 328 0.99 -6.32 -22.66
CA HIS A 328 1.90 -5.19 -22.51
C HIS A 328 1.50 -3.99 -23.38
N GLU A 329 0.88 -4.25 -24.53
CA GLU A 329 0.44 -3.19 -25.43
C GLU A 329 -0.66 -2.33 -24.79
N SER A 330 -0.55 -1.03 -24.97
CA SER A 330 -1.37 -0.03 -24.24
C SER A 330 -2.89 -0.21 -24.43
N GLU A 331 -3.32 -0.55 -25.64
CA GLU A 331 -4.72 -0.74 -25.96
C GLU A 331 -5.25 -2.03 -25.36
N HIS A 332 -4.56 -3.13 -25.57
CA HIS A 332 -4.90 -4.43 -25.02
C HIS A 332 -4.85 -4.46 -23.49
N LEU A 333 -3.86 -3.78 -22.86
CA LEU A 333 -3.79 -3.61 -21.41
C LEU A 333 -4.97 -2.81 -20.87
N THR A 334 -5.39 -1.78 -21.60
CA THR A 334 -6.58 -0.98 -21.23
C THR A 334 -7.83 -1.85 -21.26
N GLN A 335 -8.02 -2.61 -22.33
CA GLN A 335 -9.17 -3.52 -22.45
C GLN A 335 -9.13 -4.63 -21.37
N TRP A 336 -7.95 -5.20 -21.11
CA TRP A 336 -7.77 -6.18 -20.06
C TRP A 336 -8.19 -5.64 -18.69
N LEU A 337 -7.70 -4.45 -18.33
CA LEU A 337 -8.02 -3.83 -17.05
C LEU A 337 -9.52 -3.47 -16.94
N TYR A 338 -10.13 -2.99 -18.02
CA TYR A 338 -11.57 -2.72 -18.07
C TYR A 338 -12.37 -4.01 -17.86
N ASN A 339 -11.98 -5.10 -18.50
CA ASN A 339 -12.64 -6.40 -18.32
C ASN A 339 -12.56 -6.89 -16.87
N ARG A 340 -11.42 -6.67 -16.16
CA ARG A 340 -11.33 -6.97 -14.70
C ARG A 340 -12.38 -6.21 -13.90
N PHE A 341 -12.60 -4.93 -14.21
CA PHE A 341 -13.61 -4.11 -13.51
C PHE A 341 -15.04 -4.46 -13.91
N TYR A 342 -15.29 -4.90 -15.14
CA TYR A 342 -16.59 -5.45 -15.53
C TYR A 342 -16.90 -6.77 -14.81
N GLU A 343 -15.90 -7.62 -14.62
CA GLU A 343 -16.05 -8.84 -13.82
C GLU A 343 -16.31 -8.54 -12.34
N LYS A 344 -15.58 -7.56 -11.75
CA LYS A 344 -15.84 -7.09 -10.39
C LYS A 344 -17.27 -6.56 -10.23
N GLU A 345 -17.76 -5.77 -11.16
CA GLU A 345 -19.14 -5.26 -11.15
C GLU A 345 -20.15 -6.40 -11.08
N LYS A 346 -20.03 -7.38 -12.00
CA LYS A 346 -20.92 -8.54 -12.05
C LYS A 346 -20.85 -9.38 -10.78
N LEU A 347 -19.63 -9.60 -10.27
CA LEU A 347 -19.40 -10.36 -9.04
C LEU A 347 -20.05 -9.68 -7.83
N LEU A 348 -19.89 -8.37 -7.71
CA LEU A 348 -20.47 -7.58 -6.62
C LEU A 348 -22.01 -7.50 -6.74
N GLU A 349 -22.54 -7.30 -7.93
CA GLU A 349 -23.98 -7.29 -8.20
C GLU A 349 -24.62 -8.62 -7.79
N GLU A 350 -24.02 -9.75 -8.20
CA GLU A 350 -24.48 -11.08 -7.83
C GLU A 350 -24.40 -11.31 -6.33
N PHE A 351 -23.27 -10.99 -5.71
CA PHE A 351 -23.09 -11.12 -4.26
C PHE A 351 -24.08 -10.25 -3.46
N TYR A 352 -24.31 -9.00 -3.87
CA TYR A 352 -25.26 -8.12 -3.16
C TYR A 352 -26.72 -8.58 -3.33
N ARG A 353 -27.02 -9.26 -4.43
CA ARG A 353 -28.36 -9.82 -4.69
C ARG A 353 -28.61 -11.13 -3.95
N THR A 354 -27.60 -12.02 -3.87
CA THR A 354 -27.78 -13.40 -3.42
C THR A 354 -27.11 -13.72 -2.08
N ALA A 355 -26.20 -12.86 -1.63
CA ALA A 355 -25.26 -13.11 -0.54
C ALA A 355 -24.39 -14.37 -0.74
N ALA A 356 -24.28 -14.85 -1.98
CA ALA A 356 -23.50 -16.03 -2.36
C ALA A 356 -22.36 -15.65 -3.30
N TRP A 357 -21.26 -16.38 -3.21
CA TRP A 357 -20.11 -16.26 -4.10
C TRP A 357 -20.12 -17.37 -5.16
N PRO A 358 -19.43 -17.18 -6.30
CA PRO A 358 -19.34 -18.21 -7.32
C PRO A 358 -18.74 -19.51 -6.76
N ALA A 359 -19.26 -20.64 -7.22
CA ALA A 359 -18.78 -21.97 -6.81
C ALA A 359 -17.35 -22.32 -7.29
N THR A 360 -16.74 -21.47 -8.12
CA THR A 360 -15.43 -21.67 -8.75
C THR A 360 -14.24 -21.19 -7.89
N CYS A 361 -14.41 -21.08 -6.57
CA CYS A 361 -13.32 -20.70 -5.67
C CYS A 361 -12.38 -21.89 -5.43
N THR A 362 -11.09 -21.72 -5.65
CA THR A 362 -10.05 -22.70 -5.28
C THR A 362 -9.92 -22.81 -3.77
N ILE A 363 -9.98 -21.64 -3.08
CA ILE A 363 -10.02 -21.58 -1.62
C ILE A 363 -11.43 -21.22 -1.17
N PRO A 364 -12.04 -22.01 -0.25
CA PRO A 364 -13.33 -21.69 0.34
C PRO A 364 -13.22 -20.44 1.22
N PRO A 365 -14.36 -19.78 1.52
CA PRO A 365 -14.39 -18.64 2.43
C PRO A 365 -13.71 -18.98 3.76
N THR A 366 -12.61 -18.27 4.06
CA THR A 366 -11.76 -18.49 5.24
C THR A 366 -11.59 -17.19 6.00
N VAL A 367 -11.90 -17.19 7.30
CA VAL A 367 -11.71 -16.02 8.15
C VAL A 367 -10.22 -15.79 8.41
N VAL A 368 -9.77 -14.56 8.25
CA VAL A 368 -8.39 -14.16 8.54
C VAL A 368 -8.20 -14.05 10.06
N HIS A 369 -7.39 -14.94 10.60
CA HIS A 369 -7.07 -14.93 12.02
C HIS A 369 -5.90 -13.99 12.32
N GLN A 370 -6.06 -13.19 13.38
CA GLN A 370 -5.00 -12.30 13.88
C GLN A 370 -4.28 -12.98 15.07
N ASP A 371 -2.97 -12.84 15.12
CA ASP A 371 -2.15 -13.36 16.22
C ASP A 371 -2.12 -12.38 17.39
N LEU A 372 -2.91 -12.67 18.43
CA LEU A 372 -3.02 -11.83 19.63
C LEU A 372 -1.71 -11.77 20.41
N LEU A 373 -0.97 -12.89 20.53
CA LEU A 373 0.30 -12.91 21.26
C LEU A 373 1.32 -11.99 20.59
N ARG A 374 1.44 -12.10 19.28
CA ARG A 374 2.30 -11.22 18.48
C ARG A 374 1.90 -9.76 18.65
N PHE A 375 0.61 -9.45 18.64
CA PHE A 375 0.11 -8.10 18.87
C PHE A 375 0.51 -7.56 20.23
N LEU A 376 0.36 -8.34 21.32
CA LEU A 376 0.79 -7.96 22.66
C LEU A 376 2.31 -7.71 22.73
N LEU A 377 3.12 -8.56 22.11
CA LEU A 377 4.58 -8.38 22.08
C LEU A 377 4.99 -7.11 21.31
N ILE A 378 4.32 -6.81 20.21
CA ILE A 378 4.52 -5.57 19.44
C ILE A 378 4.19 -4.34 20.29
N HIS A 379 3.07 -4.37 21.02
CA HIS A 379 2.69 -3.28 21.93
C HIS A 379 3.71 -3.10 23.05
N LEU A 380 4.16 -4.19 23.67
CA LEU A 380 5.20 -4.16 24.68
C LEU A 380 6.49 -3.51 24.14
N PHE A 381 6.90 -3.85 22.92
CA PHE A 381 8.04 -3.23 22.27
C PHE A 381 7.86 -1.72 22.11
N PHE A 382 6.72 -1.27 21.54
CA PHE A 382 6.49 0.16 21.33
C PHE A 382 6.39 0.95 22.64
N ILE A 383 5.71 0.41 23.64
CA ILE A 383 5.58 1.06 24.97
C ILE A 383 6.95 1.18 25.64
N THR A 384 7.73 0.08 25.67
CA THR A 384 9.08 0.07 26.26
C THR A 384 10.02 1.01 25.51
N SER A 385 10.01 0.99 24.19
CA SER A 385 10.82 1.91 23.37
C SER A 385 10.44 3.37 23.61
N THR A 386 9.14 3.68 23.68
CA THR A 386 8.66 5.04 23.98
C THR A 386 9.18 5.50 25.34
N TYR A 387 9.07 4.64 26.37
CA TYR A 387 9.59 4.94 27.70
C TYR A 387 11.09 5.25 27.67
N VAL A 388 11.88 4.41 27.01
CA VAL A 388 13.34 4.60 26.87
C VAL A 388 13.65 5.91 26.14
N HIS A 389 12.96 6.20 25.02
CA HIS A 389 13.16 7.43 24.26
C HIS A 389 12.87 8.67 25.09
N VAL A 390 11.78 8.65 25.88
CA VAL A 390 11.41 9.76 26.78
C VAL A 390 12.49 9.95 27.86
N GLN A 391 12.98 8.87 28.48
CA GLN A 391 14.03 8.95 29.50
C GLN A 391 15.33 9.52 28.90
N LEU A 392 15.75 9.06 27.73
CA LEU A 392 16.93 9.59 27.04
C LEU A 392 16.77 11.08 26.69
N MET A 393 15.60 11.48 26.22
CA MET A 393 15.31 12.89 25.93
C MET A 393 15.36 13.75 27.19
N LEU A 394 14.78 13.30 28.32
CA LEU A 394 14.86 14.03 29.60
C LEU A 394 16.30 14.14 30.12
N MET A 395 17.09 13.07 30.03
CA MET A 395 18.51 13.09 30.39
C MET A 395 19.27 14.12 29.52
N LEU A 396 19.02 14.17 28.22
CA LEU A 396 19.67 15.13 27.31
C LEU A 396 19.29 16.57 27.67
N VAL A 397 17.99 16.83 27.92
CA VAL A 397 17.52 18.18 28.34
C VAL A 397 18.17 18.60 29.66
N ASN A 398 18.22 17.69 30.65
CA ASN A 398 18.87 17.99 31.92
C ASN A 398 20.38 18.27 31.75
N TYR A 399 21.06 17.48 30.93
CA TYR A 399 22.47 17.69 30.62
C TYR A 399 22.69 19.02 29.93
N THR A 400 21.90 19.38 28.92
CA THR A 400 22.02 20.67 28.21
C THR A 400 21.74 21.85 29.14
N ASN A 401 20.74 21.76 30.02
CA ASN A 401 20.46 22.78 31.01
C ASN A 401 21.64 22.97 32.02
N THR A 402 22.22 21.88 32.49
CA THR A 402 23.38 21.92 33.39
C THR A 402 24.58 22.55 32.71
N MET A 403 24.87 22.19 31.46
CA MET A 403 25.94 22.78 30.66
C MET A 403 25.70 24.27 30.42
N TYR A 404 24.46 24.68 30.12
CA TYR A 404 24.09 26.10 29.94
C TYR A 404 24.33 26.91 31.19
N VAL A 405 23.91 26.42 32.36
CA VAL A 405 24.17 27.09 33.67
C VAL A 405 25.65 27.17 33.93
N TYR A 406 26.44 26.12 33.67
CA TYR A 406 27.90 26.13 33.87
C TYR A 406 28.61 27.13 32.95
N LEU A 407 28.13 27.34 31.73
CA LEU A 407 28.72 28.30 30.80
C LEU A 407 28.39 29.77 31.10
N LEU A 408 27.32 30.01 31.88
CA LEU A 408 26.92 31.38 32.32
C LEU A 408 27.45 31.78 33.69
N SER A 409 27.97 30.82 34.48
CA SER A 409 28.65 31.04 35.75
C SER A 409 30.14 31.27 35.55
#